data_85c685b71f6c52d528f5512fb5cb9f03
#
_entry.id   85c685b71f6c52d528f5512fb5cb9f03
#
_cell.length_a   1.000
_cell.length_b   1.000
_cell.length_c   1.000
_cell.angle_alpha   90.00
_cell.angle_beta   90.00
_cell.angle_gamma   90.00
#
_symmetry.space_group_name_H-M   'P 1'
#
loop_
_entity.id
_entity.type
_entity.pdbx_description
1 polymer ?
#
loop_
_entity_poly.entity_id
_entity_poly.type
_entity_poly.pdbx_seq_one_letter_code
_entity_poly.pdbx_strand_id
1 'polypeptide(L)'
;MRKIGISDITLATAGARELSFKEKVETAKQLSRAETDCIEMMPLTGSKADIIFYHTVSGLTDREICCPISTEEGQTQKAAEALKNAKNASVNVCVPSSTVQMEYIGKKKPAAMLAAMESTLAEAAKRFKTTEVTFTDATRADIGFLTQMTKKAAEAGASRITVCDDAGDMLPKEFKELVKLVKEAAGKTPVGVKCSNECHMAAAFM
;
A
#
# COMPACT_ATOMS: atom_id res chain seq x y z
N MET A 1 -15.84 5.84 -19.68
CA MET A 1 -15.66 6.21 -18.28
C MET A 1 -14.34 5.61 -17.79
N ARG A 2 -13.51 6.37 -17.03
CA ARG A 2 -12.37 5.77 -16.36
C ARG A 2 -12.89 4.94 -15.17
N LYS A 3 -12.49 3.68 -15.07
CA LYS A 3 -12.81 2.84 -13.91
C LYS A 3 -11.99 3.33 -12.71
N ILE A 4 -12.67 3.64 -11.61
CA ILE A 4 -12.03 3.91 -10.31
C ILE A 4 -11.92 2.58 -9.58
N GLY A 5 -10.72 2.22 -9.15
CA GLY A 5 -10.49 1.04 -8.30
C GLY A 5 -10.60 1.43 -6.82
N ILE A 6 -11.24 0.58 -6.04
CA ILE A 6 -11.42 0.76 -4.60
C ILE A 6 -10.65 -0.35 -3.86
N SER A 7 -9.67 0.04 -3.06
CA SER A 7 -8.99 -0.85 -2.13
C SER A 7 -9.54 -0.65 -0.72
N ASP A 8 -10.09 -1.70 -0.13
CA ASP A 8 -10.54 -1.68 1.25
C ASP A 8 -9.38 -1.97 2.20
N ILE A 9 -9.17 -1.09 3.16
CA ILE A 9 -8.09 -1.18 4.14
C ILE A 9 -8.57 -1.53 5.56
N THR A 10 -9.83 -1.93 5.73
CA THR A 10 -10.39 -2.24 7.06
C THR A 10 -9.52 -3.23 7.83
N LEU A 11 -9.08 -4.30 7.15
CA LEU A 11 -8.21 -5.32 7.76
C LEU A 11 -6.75 -4.90 7.90
N ALA A 12 -6.34 -3.77 7.31
CA ALA A 12 -4.99 -3.22 7.42
C ALA A 12 -4.87 -2.18 8.56
N THR A 13 -5.99 -1.71 9.11
CA THR A 13 -5.99 -0.68 10.15
C THR A 13 -5.53 -1.20 11.52
N ALA A 14 -5.11 -0.26 12.39
CA ALA A 14 -4.74 -0.59 13.77
C ALA A 14 -5.89 -1.26 14.54
N GLY A 15 -7.14 -0.80 14.36
CA GLY A 15 -8.31 -1.37 15.00
C GLY A 15 -8.55 -2.84 14.66
N ALA A 16 -8.17 -3.28 13.45
CA ALA A 16 -8.27 -4.69 13.10
C ALA A 16 -7.34 -5.60 13.93
N ARG A 17 -6.28 -5.06 14.52
CA ARG A 17 -5.37 -5.85 15.39
C ARG A 17 -6.04 -6.27 16.69
N GLU A 18 -6.99 -5.49 17.19
CA GLU A 18 -7.72 -5.74 18.42
C GLU A 18 -8.83 -6.80 18.25
N LEU A 19 -9.22 -7.06 17.00
CA LEU A 19 -10.23 -8.08 16.70
C LEU A 19 -9.67 -9.49 16.93
N SER A 20 -10.52 -10.37 17.46
CA SER A 20 -10.25 -11.81 17.52
C SER A 20 -10.11 -12.40 16.10
N PHE A 21 -9.51 -13.57 15.98
CA PHE A 21 -9.39 -14.26 14.69
C PHE A 21 -10.76 -14.48 14.03
N LYS A 22 -11.77 -14.86 14.81
CA LYS A 22 -13.14 -15.08 14.30
C LYS A 22 -13.76 -13.80 13.76
N GLU A 23 -13.61 -12.68 14.45
CA GLU A 23 -14.11 -11.37 14.01
C GLU A 23 -13.41 -10.90 12.74
N LYS A 24 -12.10 -11.06 12.64
CA LYS A 24 -11.34 -10.77 11.41
C LYS A 24 -11.83 -11.57 10.20
N VAL A 25 -12.08 -12.88 10.40
CA VAL A 25 -12.61 -13.76 9.35
C VAL A 25 -14.02 -13.36 8.96
N GLU A 26 -14.87 -12.99 9.91
CA GLU A 26 -16.23 -12.53 9.61
C GLU A 26 -16.21 -11.17 8.85
N THR A 27 -15.33 -10.25 9.26
CA THR A 27 -15.10 -9.01 8.52
C THR A 27 -14.66 -9.30 7.08
N ALA A 28 -13.70 -10.21 6.88
CA ALA A 28 -13.25 -10.61 5.54
C ALA A 28 -14.39 -11.17 4.67
N LYS A 29 -15.29 -11.95 5.25
CA LYS A 29 -16.49 -12.45 4.54
C LYS A 29 -17.41 -11.31 4.11
N GLN A 30 -17.62 -10.31 4.96
CA GLN A 30 -18.44 -9.15 4.62
C GLN A 30 -17.78 -8.34 3.52
N LEU A 31 -16.47 -8.07 3.59
CA LEU A 31 -15.71 -7.39 2.57
C LEU A 31 -15.71 -8.13 1.23
N SER A 32 -15.70 -9.47 1.25
CA SER A 32 -15.79 -10.27 0.03
C SER A 32 -17.10 -10.07 -0.75
N ARG A 33 -18.17 -9.66 -0.06
CA ARG A 33 -19.48 -9.35 -0.63
C ARG A 33 -19.62 -7.88 -1.06
N ALA A 34 -18.76 -7.02 -0.53
CA ALA A 34 -18.71 -5.62 -0.94
C ALA A 34 -18.14 -5.49 -2.36
N GLU A 35 -18.52 -4.42 -3.07
CA GLU A 35 -18.07 -4.15 -4.43
C GLU A 35 -16.68 -3.48 -4.47
N THR A 36 -15.75 -3.93 -3.60
CA THR A 36 -14.36 -3.48 -3.61
C THR A 36 -13.52 -4.30 -4.59
N ASP A 37 -12.52 -3.68 -5.21
CA ASP A 37 -11.63 -4.36 -6.14
C ASP A 37 -10.53 -5.14 -5.41
N CYS A 38 -10.05 -4.60 -4.28
CA CYS A 38 -8.92 -5.14 -3.50
C CYS A 38 -9.23 -5.09 -1.99
N ILE A 39 -8.75 -6.09 -1.26
CA ILE A 39 -8.74 -6.11 0.21
C ILE A 39 -7.28 -6.09 0.67
N GLU A 40 -6.85 -4.99 1.28
CA GLU A 40 -5.54 -4.89 1.88
C GLU A 40 -5.57 -5.52 3.29
N MET A 41 -4.65 -6.42 3.52
CA MET A 41 -4.53 -7.16 4.78
C MET A 41 -3.55 -6.45 5.74
N MET A 42 -3.49 -6.91 6.98
CA MET A 42 -2.48 -6.44 7.93
C MET A 42 -1.06 -6.81 7.48
N PRO A 43 -0.06 -5.96 7.77
CA PRO A 43 1.34 -6.34 7.60
C PRO A 43 1.67 -7.63 8.37
N LEU A 44 2.47 -8.49 7.76
CA LEU A 44 2.91 -9.73 8.38
C LEU A 44 3.87 -9.45 9.55
N THR A 45 3.54 -9.96 10.73
CA THR A 45 4.45 -9.91 11.90
C THR A 45 5.47 -11.06 11.89
N GLY A 46 5.27 -12.05 11.02
CA GLY A 46 6.06 -13.28 10.97
C GLY A 46 5.49 -14.41 11.83
N SER A 47 4.31 -14.21 12.42
CA SER A 47 3.64 -15.25 13.21
C SER A 47 2.97 -16.29 12.30
N LYS A 48 2.86 -17.53 12.80
CA LYS A 48 2.07 -18.56 12.12
C LYS A 48 0.59 -18.19 12.00
N ALA A 49 0.08 -17.40 12.96
CA ALA A 49 -1.30 -16.93 12.94
C ALA A 49 -1.59 -16.02 11.75
N ASP A 50 -0.63 -15.17 11.36
CA ASP A 50 -0.77 -14.32 10.18
C ASP A 50 -0.93 -15.18 8.92
N ILE A 51 -0.06 -16.17 8.75
CA ILE A 51 -0.11 -17.07 7.59
C ILE A 51 -1.44 -17.81 7.52
N ILE A 52 -1.91 -18.34 8.66
CA ILE A 52 -3.22 -19.01 8.74
C ILE A 52 -4.35 -18.05 8.38
N PHE A 53 -4.28 -16.80 8.85
CA PHE A 53 -5.28 -15.79 8.56
C PHE A 53 -5.31 -15.46 7.05
N TYR A 54 -4.16 -15.21 6.45
CA TYR A 54 -4.06 -14.96 5.01
C TYR A 54 -4.60 -16.13 4.19
N HIS A 55 -4.24 -17.37 4.53
CA HIS A 55 -4.77 -18.56 3.85
C HIS A 55 -6.28 -18.71 3.99
N THR A 56 -6.81 -18.39 5.19
CA THR A 56 -8.25 -18.43 5.44
C THR A 56 -8.99 -17.41 4.59
N VAL A 57 -8.53 -16.16 4.57
CA VAL A 57 -9.15 -15.11 3.75
C VAL A 57 -9.04 -15.43 2.25
N SER A 58 -7.89 -15.95 1.81
CA SER A 58 -7.69 -16.38 0.42
C SER A 58 -8.69 -17.44 -0.05
N GLY A 59 -9.19 -18.27 0.85
CA GLY A 59 -10.25 -19.25 0.56
C GLY A 59 -11.67 -18.69 0.56
N LEU A 60 -11.87 -17.46 1.06
CA LEU A 60 -13.19 -16.85 1.21
C LEU A 60 -13.59 -15.95 0.05
N THR A 61 -12.64 -15.50 -0.76
CA THR A 61 -12.90 -14.50 -1.79
C THR A 61 -12.03 -14.70 -3.03
N ASP A 62 -12.56 -14.29 -4.18
CA ASP A 62 -11.83 -14.18 -5.44
C ASP A 62 -11.36 -12.73 -5.69
N ARG A 63 -11.60 -11.81 -4.75
CA ARG A 63 -11.09 -10.44 -4.82
C ARG A 63 -9.57 -10.43 -4.76
N GLU A 64 -8.96 -9.36 -5.24
CA GLU A 64 -7.52 -9.15 -5.05
C GLU A 64 -7.23 -9.03 -3.55
N ILE A 65 -6.30 -9.85 -3.06
CA ILE A 65 -5.79 -9.76 -1.69
C ILE A 65 -4.40 -9.18 -1.74
N CYS A 66 -4.24 -8.04 -1.07
CA CYS A 66 -2.99 -7.29 -1.04
C CYS A 66 -2.29 -7.46 0.30
N CYS A 67 -1.01 -7.82 0.24
CA CYS A 67 -0.14 -7.86 1.42
C CYS A 67 0.76 -6.62 1.44
N PRO A 68 0.64 -5.73 2.43
CA PRO A 68 1.60 -4.65 2.61
C PRO A 68 2.93 -5.19 3.11
N ILE A 69 4.01 -4.74 2.51
CA ILE A 69 5.39 -5.11 2.84
C ILE A 69 6.26 -3.86 2.99
N SER A 70 7.30 -3.96 3.82
CA SER A 70 8.34 -2.92 3.89
C SER A 70 9.45 -3.18 2.87
N THR A 71 10.41 -2.25 2.81
CA THR A 71 11.63 -2.40 1.99
C THR A 71 12.73 -3.22 2.67
N GLU A 72 12.39 -4.03 3.66
CA GLU A 72 13.32 -4.93 4.33
C GLU A 72 13.48 -6.25 3.54
N GLU A 73 14.65 -6.85 3.70
CA GLU A 73 14.97 -8.11 3.05
C GLU A 73 14.03 -9.25 3.47
N GLY A 74 13.67 -10.11 2.52
CA GLY A 74 12.82 -11.28 2.77
C GLY A 74 11.32 -11.00 2.90
N GLN A 75 10.86 -9.74 2.91
CA GLN A 75 9.45 -9.41 3.03
C GLN A 75 8.63 -9.92 1.83
N THR A 76 9.16 -9.81 0.64
CA THR A 76 8.53 -10.30 -0.59
C THR A 76 8.31 -11.81 -0.55
N GLN A 77 9.27 -12.57 -0.02
CA GLN A 77 9.15 -14.01 0.11
C GLN A 77 8.11 -14.42 1.15
N LYS A 78 8.08 -13.73 2.30
CA LYS A 78 7.05 -13.95 3.32
C LYS A 78 5.65 -13.68 2.78
N ALA A 79 5.49 -12.59 2.02
CA ALA A 79 4.23 -12.27 1.37
C ALA A 79 3.81 -13.35 0.36
N ALA A 80 4.76 -13.88 -0.43
CA ALA A 80 4.48 -14.95 -1.38
C ALA A 80 4.00 -16.24 -0.68
N GLU A 81 4.58 -16.59 0.47
CA GLU A 81 4.12 -17.73 1.27
C GLU A 81 2.72 -17.49 1.84
N ALA A 82 2.45 -16.29 2.37
CA ALA A 82 1.16 -15.94 2.92
C ALA A 82 0.04 -15.93 1.86
N LEU A 83 0.37 -15.49 0.64
CA LEU A 83 -0.59 -15.32 -0.46
C LEU A 83 -0.67 -16.53 -1.41
N LYS A 84 0.03 -17.62 -1.15
CA LYS A 84 0.12 -18.76 -2.09
C LYS A 84 -1.23 -19.38 -2.46
N ASN A 85 -2.25 -19.22 -1.61
CA ASN A 85 -3.60 -19.74 -1.83
C ASN A 85 -4.55 -18.69 -2.44
N ALA A 86 -4.11 -17.44 -2.61
CA ALA A 86 -4.95 -16.39 -3.18
C ALA A 86 -5.02 -16.53 -4.71
N LYS A 87 -6.23 -16.46 -5.26
CA LYS A 87 -6.44 -16.48 -6.72
C LYS A 87 -5.90 -15.22 -7.38
N ASN A 88 -6.08 -14.08 -6.71
CA ASN A 88 -5.60 -12.78 -7.15
C ASN A 88 -4.76 -12.19 -6.01
N ALA A 89 -3.45 -12.34 -6.11
CA ALA A 89 -2.48 -11.89 -5.13
C ALA A 89 -1.76 -10.63 -5.59
N SER A 90 -1.59 -9.67 -4.69
CA SER A 90 -0.76 -8.49 -4.90
C SER A 90 0.03 -8.14 -3.65
N VAL A 91 1.06 -7.34 -3.83
CA VAL A 91 1.81 -6.74 -2.73
C VAL A 91 1.80 -5.23 -2.85
N ASN A 92 1.77 -4.57 -1.70
CA ASN A 92 1.91 -3.13 -1.59
C ASN A 92 3.21 -2.80 -0.85
N VAL A 93 4.20 -2.27 -1.59
CA VAL A 93 5.48 -1.85 -1.01
C VAL A 93 5.29 -0.50 -0.34
N CYS A 94 5.21 -0.48 0.98
CA CYS A 94 5.07 0.74 1.77
C CYS A 94 6.44 1.40 1.97
N VAL A 95 6.59 2.60 1.42
CA VAL A 95 7.87 3.31 1.39
C VAL A 95 7.74 4.66 2.09
N PRO A 96 8.46 4.88 3.20
CA PRO A 96 8.61 6.20 3.79
C PRO A 96 9.10 7.23 2.78
N SER A 97 8.40 8.34 2.62
CA SER A 97 8.76 9.37 1.63
C SER A 97 9.15 10.71 2.26
N SER A 98 8.68 11.01 3.48
CA SER A 98 9.16 12.18 4.22
C SER A 98 10.51 11.91 4.90
N THR A 99 11.31 12.96 5.08
CA THR A 99 12.61 12.87 5.77
C THR A 99 12.44 12.27 7.17
N VAL A 100 11.40 12.69 7.88
CA VAL A 100 11.10 12.20 9.24
C VAL A 100 10.82 10.70 9.24
N GLN A 101 9.94 10.22 8.38
CA GLN A 101 9.65 8.79 8.32
C GLN A 101 10.82 7.96 7.79
N MET A 102 11.60 8.47 6.84
CA MET A 102 12.82 7.79 6.38
C MET A 102 13.83 7.62 7.50
N GLU A 103 14.01 8.64 8.35
CA GLU A 103 14.98 8.59 9.46
C GLU A 103 14.50 7.69 10.60
N TYR A 104 13.26 7.87 11.07
CA TYR A 104 12.78 7.22 12.30
C TYR A 104 12.12 5.87 12.07
N ILE A 105 11.45 5.66 10.94
CA ILE A 105 10.77 4.40 10.61
C ILE A 105 11.63 3.56 9.67
N GLY A 106 12.03 4.14 8.53
CA GLY A 106 12.81 3.46 7.51
C GLY A 106 14.26 3.23 7.89
N LYS A 107 14.80 4.01 8.84
CA LYS A 107 16.22 4.01 9.29
C LYS A 107 17.20 4.05 8.12
N LYS A 108 16.84 4.78 7.08
CA LYS A 108 17.61 4.92 5.84
C LYS A 108 17.67 6.37 5.40
N LYS A 109 18.81 6.76 4.83
CA LYS A 109 18.95 8.03 4.11
C LYS A 109 18.18 7.97 2.77
N PRO A 110 17.81 9.11 2.18
CA PRO A 110 17.00 9.15 0.95
C PRO A 110 17.53 8.28 -0.20
N ALA A 111 18.82 8.33 -0.50
CA ALA A 111 19.42 7.51 -1.56
C ALA A 111 19.33 6.00 -1.27
N ALA A 112 19.53 5.59 -0.01
CA ALA A 112 19.41 4.20 0.40
C ALA A 112 17.93 3.73 0.39
N MET A 113 16.99 4.62 0.73
CA MET A 113 15.57 4.33 0.65
C MET A 113 15.13 4.11 -0.80
N LEU A 114 15.59 4.96 -1.71
CA LEU A 114 15.31 4.84 -3.14
C LEU A 114 15.84 3.50 -3.69
N ALA A 115 17.09 3.15 -3.40
CA ALA A 115 17.68 1.88 -3.83
C ALA A 115 16.95 0.65 -3.23
N ALA A 116 16.56 0.72 -1.95
CA ALA A 116 15.78 -0.34 -1.31
C ALA A 116 14.41 -0.52 -1.95
N MET A 117 13.72 0.57 -2.29
CA MET A 117 12.45 0.54 -3.01
C MET A 117 12.61 -0.13 -4.38
N GLU A 118 13.58 0.30 -5.19
CA GLU A 118 13.82 -0.28 -6.52
C GLU A 118 14.12 -1.79 -6.43
N SER A 119 14.96 -2.20 -5.48
CA SER A 119 15.30 -3.61 -5.26
C SER A 119 14.08 -4.44 -4.85
N THR A 120 13.27 -3.92 -3.91
CA THR A 120 12.05 -4.61 -3.43
C THR A 120 11.01 -4.75 -4.55
N LEU A 121 10.82 -3.70 -5.36
CA LEU A 121 9.91 -3.74 -6.51
C LEU A 121 10.37 -4.75 -7.56
N ALA A 122 11.66 -4.77 -7.89
CA ALA A 122 12.22 -5.73 -8.84
C ALA A 122 12.08 -7.18 -8.35
N GLU A 123 12.19 -7.44 -7.05
CA GLU A 123 11.94 -8.75 -6.46
C GLU A 123 10.45 -9.10 -6.48
N ALA A 124 9.58 -8.17 -6.10
CA ALA A 124 8.14 -8.37 -6.07
C ALA A 124 7.57 -8.66 -7.47
N ALA A 125 8.03 -7.94 -8.49
CA ALA A 125 7.59 -8.14 -9.88
C ALA A 125 7.91 -9.54 -10.44
N LYS A 126 8.88 -10.25 -9.86
CA LYS A 126 9.18 -11.65 -10.24
C LYS A 126 8.16 -12.65 -9.69
N ARG A 127 7.43 -12.27 -8.63
CA ARG A 127 6.55 -13.18 -7.88
C ARG A 127 5.07 -12.83 -8.01
N PHE A 128 4.77 -11.56 -8.20
CA PHE A 128 3.40 -11.03 -8.22
C PHE A 128 3.11 -10.34 -9.54
N LYS A 129 1.91 -10.58 -10.07
CA LYS A 129 1.42 -9.92 -11.28
C LYS A 129 1.13 -8.44 -11.02
N THR A 130 0.67 -8.13 -9.82
CA THR A 130 0.33 -6.77 -9.40
C THR A 130 1.22 -6.39 -8.22
N THR A 131 1.95 -5.29 -8.39
CA THR A 131 2.81 -4.71 -7.35
C THR A 131 2.47 -3.24 -7.21
N GLU A 132 2.02 -2.85 -6.04
CA GLU A 132 1.74 -1.46 -5.69
C GLU A 132 2.89 -0.86 -4.91
N VAL A 133 3.09 0.45 -5.04
CA VAL A 133 3.93 1.25 -4.16
C VAL A 133 3.07 2.28 -3.46
N THR A 134 3.16 2.33 -2.15
CA THR A 134 2.54 3.38 -1.35
C THR A 134 3.61 4.27 -0.73
N PHE A 135 3.60 5.55 -1.10
CA PHE A 135 4.43 6.57 -0.46
C PHE A 135 3.73 7.06 0.80
N THR A 136 4.22 6.58 1.95
CA THR A 136 3.69 7.01 3.24
C THR A 136 4.20 8.41 3.58
N ASP A 137 3.34 9.21 4.24
CA ASP A 137 3.64 10.58 4.64
C ASP A 137 4.07 11.50 3.47
N ALA A 138 3.43 11.29 2.31
CA ALA A 138 3.82 11.96 1.08
C ALA A 138 3.56 13.47 1.10
N THR A 139 2.61 13.92 1.92
CA THR A 139 2.28 15.33 2.08
C THR A 139 3.38 16.14 2.75
N ARG A 140 4.28 15.47 3.50
CA ARG A 140 5.45 16.09 4.17
C ARG A 140 6.77 15.73 3.51
N ALA A 141 6.73 15.08 2.36
CA ALA A 141 7.93 14.75 1.58
C ALA A 141 8.49 15.98 0.85
N ASP A 142 9.80 15.96 0.60
CA ASP A 142 10.38 16.86 -0.40
C ASP A 142 9.80 16.53 -1.78
N ILE A 143 9.24 17.53 -2.46
CA ILE A 143 8.53 17.34 -3.73
C ILE A 143 9.47 16.82 -4.84
N GLY A 144 10.70 17.29 -4.88
CA GLY A 144 11.70 16.85 -5.84
C GLY A 144 12.04 15.38 -5.64
N PHE A 145 12.25 14.97 -4.39
CA PHE A 145 12.53 13.59 -4.02
C PHE A 145 11.32 12.67 -4.27
N LEU A 146 10.10 13.08 -3.88
CA LEU A 146 8.88 12.31 -4.14
C LEU A 146 8.67 12.09 -5.64
N THR A 147 8.92 13.13 -6.46
CA THR A 147 8.87 13.05 -7.92
C THR A 147 9.90 12.04 -8.45
N GLN A 148 11.12 12.06 -7.92
CA GLN A 148 12.16 11.09 -8.26
C GLN A 148 11.75 9.65 -7.89
N MET A 149 11.27 9.42 -6.66
CA MET A 149 10.76 8.13 -6.21
C MET A 149 9.65 7.62 -7.12
N THR A 150 8.72 8.50 -7.49
CA THR A 150 7.59 8.16 -8.38
C THR A 150 8.06 7.68 -9.75
N LYS A 151 9.00 8.41 -10.39
CA LYS A 151 9.58 7.99 -11.66
C LYS A 151 10.27 6.64 -11.57
N LYS A 152 11.08 6.46 -10.52
CA LYS A 152 11.80 5.21 -10.27
C LYS A 152 10.87 4.03 -9.99
N ALA A 153 9.79 4.24 -9.25
CA ALA A 153 8.77 3.22 -9.02
C ALA A 153 8.07 2.81 -10.33
N ALA A 154 7.71 3.77 -11.17
CA ALA A 154 7.10 3.50 -12.47
C ALA A 154 8.07 2.75 -13.41
N GLU A 155 9.33 3.16 -13.48
CA GLU A 155 10.39 2.50 -14.26
C GLU A 155 10.66 1.06 -13.76
N ALA A 156 10.60 0.83 -12.45
CA ALA A 156 10.74 -0.49 -11.84
C ALA A 156 9.52 -1.42 -12.03
N GLY A 157 8.46 -0.94 -12.70
CA GLY A 157 7.30 -1.74 -13.07
C GLY A 157 6.20 -1.78 -12.02
N ALA A 158 6.10 -0.78 -11.15
CA ALA A 158 4.96 -0.64 -10.25
C ALA A 158 3.65 -0.59 -11.05
N SER A 159 2.69 -1.44 -10.69
CA SER A 159 1.37 -1.52 -11.34
C SER A 159 0.45 -0.37 -10.89
N ARG A 160 0.68 0.14 -9.69
CA ARG A 160 -0.04 1.27 -9.06
C ARG A 160 0.92 2.03 -8.15
N ILE A 161 0.70 3.33 -8.01
CA ILE A 161 1.43 4.19 -7.08
C ILE A 161 0.41 4.93 -6.24
N THR A 162 0.46 4.79 -4.92
CA THR A 162 -0.47 5.43 -3.99
C THR A 162 0.25 6.52 -3.19
N VAL A 163 -0.38 7.68 -3.09
CA VAL A 163 0.08 8.83 -2.30
C VAL A 163 -0.74 8.92 -1.02
N CYS A 164 -0.05 8.93 0.14
CA CYS A 164 -0.71 9.02 1.43
C CYS A 164 -0.59 10.41 2.05
N ASP A 165 -1.74 10.91 2.52
CA ASP A 165 -1.79 11.93 3.55
C ASP A 165 -2.03 11.25 4.90
N ASP A 166 -0.94 10.80 5.54
CA ASP A 166 -1.03 10.06 6.81
C ASP A 166 -1.36 11.00 7.99
N ALA A 167 -1.01 12.28 7.90
CA ALA A 167 -1.34 13.28 8.90
C ALA A 167 -2.80 13.75 8.79
N GLY A 168 -3.39 13.69 7.58
CA GLY A 168 -4.75 14.13 7.31
C GLY A 168 -4.94 15.63 7.48
N ASP A 169 -3.88 16.42 7.37
CA ASP A 169 -3.83 17.85 7.64
C ASP A 169 -3.64 18.73 6.39
N MET A 170 -3.32 18.15 5.26
CA MET A 170 -3.20 18.90 4.00
C MET A 170 -4.58 19.33 3.49
N LEU A 171 -4.69 20.55 2.98
CA LEU A 171 -5.94 21.01 2.41
C LEU A 171 -6.25 20.30 1.07
N PRO A 172 -7.53 20.03 0.74
CA PRO A 172 -7.91 19.32 -0.48
C PRO A 172 -7.33 19.91 -1.77
N LYS A 173 -7.26 21.25 -1.85
CA LYS A 173 -6.69 21.95 -3.01
C LYS A 173 -5.18 21.68 -3.14
N GLU A 174 -4.45 21.69 -2.04
CA GLU A 174 -3.00 21.45 -2.01
C GLU A 174 -2.70 19.97 -2.34
N PHE A 175 -3.47 19.06 -1.74
CA PHE A 175 -3.35 17.64 -2.02
C PHE A 175 -3.62 17.31 -3.51
N LYS A 176 -4.62 17.96 -4.11
CA LYS A 176 -4.89 17.83 -5.54
C LYS A 176 -3.68 18.24 -6.39
N GLU A 177 -2.99 19.31 -6.05
CA GLU A 177 -1.78 19.74 -6.79
C GLU A 177 -0.63 18.74 -6.60
N LEU A 178 -0.44 18.22 -5.38
CA LEU A 178 0.54 17.14 -5.12
C LEU A 178 0.25 15.90 -5.96
N VAL A 179 -1.01 15.45 -5.99
CA VAL A 179 -1.44 14.27 -6.78
C VAL A 179 -1.22 14.49 -8.28
N LYS A 180 -1.42 15.70 -8.79
CA LYS A 180 -1.11 16.04 -10.18
C LYS A 180 0.38 15.88 -10.50
N LEU A 181 1.26 16.42 -9.64
CA LEU A 181 2.71 16.29 -9.80
C LEU A 181 3.14 14.82 -9.81
N VAL A 182 2.62 14.03 -8.87
CA VAL A 182 2.88 12.58 -8.84
C VAL A 182 2.33 11.90 -10.09
N LYS A 183 1.13 12.26 -10.55
CA LYS A 183 0.54 11.68 -11.76
C LYS A 183 1.36 11.98 -13.02
N GLU A 184 1.88 13.18 -13.16
CA GLU A 184 2.79 13.56 -14.25
C GLU A 184 4.08 12.73 -14.22
N ALA A 185 4.68 12.58 -13.03
CA ALA A 185 5.88 11.79 -12.82
C ALA A 185 5.65 10.28 -13.06
N ALA A 186 4.49 9.74 -12.71
CA ALA A 186 4.11 8.35 -12.88
C ALA A 186 3.82 7.97 -14.35
N GLY A 187 3.61 8.95 -15.22
CA GLY A 187 3.32 8.72 -16.64
C GLY A 187 2.05 7.90 -16.85
N LYS A 188 2.20 6.70 -17.38
CA LYS A 188 1.06 5.78 -17.65
C LYS A 188 0.60 5.01 -16.41
N THR A 189 1.43 4.90 -15.38
CA THR A 189 1.09 4.15 -14.16
C THR A 189 -0.09 4.80 -13.44
N PRO A 190 -1.13 4.04 -13.06
CA PRO A 190 -2.24 4.54 -12.26
C PRO A 190 -1.76 5.12 -10.94
N VAL A 191 -2.37 6.23 -10.53
CA VAL A 191 -2.10 6.84 -9.22
C VAL A 191 -3.35 6.73 -8.35
N GLY A 192 -3.17 6.20 -7.16
CA GLY A 192 -4.15 6.12 -6.09
C GLY A 192 -3.87 7.15 -4.99
N VAL A 193 -4.85 7.35 -4.13
CA VAL A 193 -4.77 8.22 -2.97
C VAL A 193 -5.27 7.50 -1.73
N LYS A 194 -4.64 7.79 -0.59
CA LYS A 194 -5.07 7.34 0.74
C LYS A 194 -4.94 8.51 1.70
N CYS A 195 -6.05 8.91 2.31
CA CYS A 195 -6.07 10.06 3.22
C CYS A 195 -6.58 9.62 4.58
N SER A 196 -5.85 9.99 5.62
CA SER A 196 -6.32 9.92 7.00
C SER A 196 -7.48 10.88 7.21
N ASN A 197 -8.33 10.59 8.20
CA ASN A 197 -9.48 11.42 8.52
C ASN A 197 -9.33 12.18 9.85
N GLU A 198 -8.10 12.45 10.24
CA GLU A 198 -7.78 13.09 11.53
C GLU A 198 -8.43 14.48 11.67
N CYS A 199 -8.46 15.24 10.59
CA CYS A 199 -9.12 16.55 10.54
C CYS A 199 -10.52 16.49 9.90
N HIS A 200 -11.16 15.34 9.82
CA HIS A 200 -12.49 15.12 9.23
C HIS A 200 -12.65 15.58 7.78
N MET A 201 -11.55 15.66 7.04
CA MET A 201 -11.53 16.14 5.64
C MET A 201 -11.48 15.01 4.59
N ALA A 202 -11.37 13.73 4.98
CA ALA A 202 -11.16 12.64 4.02
C ALA A 202 -12.21 12.61 2.90
N ALA A 203 -13.49 12.92 3.20
CA ALA A 203 -14.53 12.99 2.18
C ALA A 203 -14.36 14.13 1.16
N ALA A 204 -13.61 15.18 1.50
CA ALA A 204 -13.34 16.28 0.59
C ALA A 204 -12.24 15.99 -0.44
N PHE A 205 -11.51 14.89 -0.26
CA PHE A 205 -10.46 14.43 -1.19
C PHE A 205 -10.99 13.51 -2.29
N MET A 206 -12.18 12.99 -2.14
CA MET A 206 -12.86 12.12 -3.10
C MET A 206 -13.68 12.92 -4.13
#